data_975cf98dc2545562d15de5932ac1a998
#
_entry.id   975cf98dc2545562d15de5932ac1a998
#
_cell.length_a   1.000
_cell.length_b   1.000
_cell.length_c   1.000
_cell.angle_alpha   90.00
_cell.angle_beta   90.00
_cell.angle_gamma   90.00
#
_symmetry.space_group_name_H-M   'P 1'
#
loop_
_entity.id
_entity.type
_entity.pdbx_description
1 polymer ?
#
loop_
_entity_poly.entity_id
_entity_poly.type
_entity_poly.pdbx_seq_one_letter_code
_entity_poly.pdbx_strand_id
1 'polypeptide(L)'
;DWGCERVVMQYNLSRNNFGGFVEILGENEMCGYRYNISIADGKRTGQHHGNVFWISDFAGENRRVTSNNNFIYNNTVFIPSINDVNNNPMNHLEIFFREADYTYVYNNIVYVSDQAKLTMDIRNDSEQFNSFRNNMYYGNVVIDSNYPYNHDPSDLLSTDPQFSNTGGNSANDYKLKSGSPAFNSGFIINGSTDVKNYIQNNGGRDYFGNTVSSDTKPNIGAYNGN
;
A
#
# COMPACT_ATOMS: atom_id res chain seq x y z
N ASP A 1 -10.58 10.51 -3.70
CA ASP A 1 -11.69 11.41 -3.40
C ASP A 1 -12.68 10.70 -2.48
N TRP A 2 -13.79 11.34 -2.07
CA TRP A 2 -14.83 10.75 -1.22
C TRP A 2 -16.04 10.30 -2.05
N GLY A 3 -16.89 9.42 -1.44
CA GLY A 3 -18.15 8.98 -2.04
C GLY A 3 -18.01 8.08 -3.25
N CYS A 4 -16.89 7.39 -3.41
CA CYS A 4 -16.71 6.42 -4.49
C CYS A 4 -17.19 5.03 -4.05
N GLU A 5 -17.88 4.33 -4.95
CA GLU A 5 -18.34 2.97 -4.72
C GLU A 5 -17.86 2.05 -5.85
N ARG A 6 -17.28 0.90 -5.48
CA ARG A 6 -16.86 -0.16 -6.42
C ARG A 6 -15.88 0.28 -7.51
N VAL A 7 -14.97 1.17 -7.17
CA VAL A 7 -13.91 1.64 -8.08
C VAL A 7 -12.64 0.82 -7.87
N VAL A 8 -12.04 0.32 -8.94
CA VAL A 8 -10.75 -0.36 -8.88
C VAL A 8 -9.71 0.43 -9.70
N MET A 9 -8.63 0.82 -9.04
CA MET A 9 -7.45 1.41 -9.66
C MET A 9 -6.34 0.36 -9.72
N GLN A 10 -5.90 0.01 -10.92
CA GLN A 10 -4.94 -1.08 -11.13
C GLN A 10 -4.01 -0.82 -12.31
N TYR A 11 -2.84 -1.45 -12.27
CA TYR A 11 -1.84 -1.46 -13.34
C TYR A 11 -1.32 -0.08 -13.72
N ASN A 12 -1.23 0.82 -12.74
CA ASN A 12 -0.71 2.16 -12.94
C ASN A 12 0.75 2.25 -12.46
N LEU A 13 1.54 3.04 -13.15
CA LEU A 13 2.82 3.54 -12.68
C LEU A 13 2.65 5.00 -12.24
N SER A 14 2.79 5.26 -10.96
CA SER A 14 2.83 6.58 -10.36
C SER A 14 4.28 6.96 -10.08
N ARG A 15 4.69 8.18 -10.42
CA ARG A 15 6.10 8.56 -10.26
C ARG A 15 6.31 10.04 -10.05
N ASN A 16 7.09 10.37 -9.03
CA ASN A 16 7.55 11.74 -8.74
C ASN A 16 6.42 12.75 -8.50
N ASN A 17 5.27 12.31 -8.01
CA ASN A 17 4.15 13.18 -7.73
C ASN A 17 4.30 13.92 -6.39
N PHE A 18 3.66 15.08 -6.29
CA PHE A 18 3.54 15.83 -5.04
C PHE A 18 2.66 15.12 -4.03
N GLY A 19 1.52 14.60 -4.48
CA GLY A 19 0.59 13.83 -3.65
C GLY A 19 1.14 12.47 -3.28
N GLY A 20 0.46 11.80 -2.33
CA GLY A 20 0.76 10.43 -1.96
C GLY A 20 0.34 9.44 -3.05
N PHE A 21 0.44 8.17 -2.71
CA PHE A 21 0.14 7.11 -3.67
C PHE A 21 -1.33 6.71 -3.63
N VAL A 22 -1.88 6.42 -2.46
CA VAL A 22 -3.29 6.03 -2.29
C VAL A 22 -3.97 6.97 -1.32
N GLU A 23 -5.09 7.54 -1.74
CA GLU A 23 -5.95 8.36 -0.90
C GLU A 23 -7.39 7.84 -1.01
N ILE A 24 -7.90 7.30 0.08
CA ILE A 24 -9.28 6.85 0.24
C ILE A 24 -9.89 7.70 1.35
N LEU A 25 -10.68 8.68 0.96
CA LEU A 25 -11.35 9.58 1.90
C LEU A 25 -12.69 9.00 2.37
N GLY A 26 -13.45 9.74 3.12
CA GLY A 26 -14.71 9.27 3.70
C GLY A 26 -15.76 8.85 2.69
N GLU A 27 -16.72 8.05 3.11
CA GLU A 27 -17.85 7.59 2.30
C GLU A 27 -17.45 6.71 1.09
N ASN A 28 -16.20 6.22 1.05
CA ASN A 28 -15.78 5.26 0.03
C ASN A 28 -16.15 3.84 0.45
N GLU A 29 -16.71 3.08 -0.48
CA GLU A 29 -17.12 1.70 -0.24
C GLU A 29 -16.69 0.78 -1.37
N MET A 30 -16.10 -0.37 -1.01
CA MET A 30 -15.65 -1.41 -1.94
C MET A 30 -14.68 -0.90 -3.02
N CYS A 31 -13.88 0.11 -2.70
CA CYS A 31 -12.85 0.61 -3.60
C CYS A 31 -11.55 -0.17 -3.45
N GLY A 32 -10.85 -0.38 -4.55
CA GLY A 32 -9.64 -1.18 -4.61
C GLY A 32 -8.46 -0.51 -5.29
N TYR A 33 -7.27 -0.63 -4.69
CA TYR A 33 -5.99 -0.28 -5.28
C TYR A 33 -5.11 -1.52 -5.36
N ARG A 34 -4.80 -2.00 -6.56
CA ARG A 34 -4.05 -3.24 -6.72
C ARG A 34 -3.09 -3.24 -7.89
N TYR A 35 -1.99 -3.96 -7.76
CA TYR A 35 -0.99 -4.13 -8.82
C TYR A 35 -0.56 -2.80 -9.44
N ASN A 36 -0.38 -1.79 -8.61
CA ASN A 36 0.21 -0.52 -9.01
C ASN A 36 1.66 -0.44 -8.52
N ILE A 37 2.45 0.39 -9.19
CA ILE A 37 3.81 0.71 -8.79
C ILE A 37 3.91 2.21 -8.52
N SER A 38 4.41 2.58 -7.33
CA SER A 38 4.69 3.95 -6.95
C SER A 38 6.17 4.15 -6.73
N ILE A 39 6.75 5.16 -7.39
CA ILE A 39 8.17 5.49 -7.30
C ILE A 39 8.31 6.96 -6.95
N ALA A 40 8.84 7.26 -5.76
CA ALA A 40 9.14 8.62 -5.33
C ALA A 40 7.92 9.57 -5.30
N ASP A 41 6.74 9.06 -4.99
CA ASP A 41 5.55 9.88 -4.74
C ASP A 41 5.57 10.43 -3.31
N GLY A 42 4.76 11.46 -3.01
CA GLY A 42 4.61 12.01 -1.67
C GLY A 42 5.57 13.16 -1.34
N LYS A 43 6.00 13.94 -2.31
CA LYS A 43 6.95 15.06 -2.10
C LYS A 43 6.36 16.29 -1.42
N ARG A 44 5.06 16.36 -1.24
CA ARG A 44 4.38 17.47 -0.57
C ARG A 44 4.67 17.45 0.92
N THR A 45 4.94 18.61 1.49
CA THR A 45 5.17 18.82 2.92
C THR A 45 4.08 19.70 3.53
N GLY A 46 4.02 19.75 4.87
CA GLY A 46 3.07 20.58 5.61
C GLY A 46 1.69 19.95 5.77
N GLN A 47 0.70 20.79 5.98
CA GLN A 47 -0.69 20.35 6.10
C GLN A 47 -1.12 19.67 4.78
N HIS A 48 -1.68 18.49 4.83
CA HIS A 48 -1.96 17.64 3.67
C HIS A 48 -0.70 17.19 2.91
N HIS A 49 0.31 16.71 3.64
CA HIS A 49 1.48 16.08 3.04
C HIS A 49 1.12 14.84 2.21
N GLY A 50 2.01 14.42 1.34
CA GLY A 50 1.78 13.26 0.48
C GLY A 50 1.99 11.96 1.22
N ASN A 51 0.94 11.30 1.67
CA ASN A 51 1.03 10.00 2.34
C ASN A 51 1.14 8.85 1.34
N VAL A 52 1.78 7.77 1.74
CA VAL A 52 1.84 6.54 0.95
C VAL A 52 0.45 5.91 0.84
N PHE A 53 -0.17 5.63 1.98
CA PHE A 53 -1.59 5.28 2.08
C PHE A 53 -2.26 6.26 3.04
N TRP A 54 -3.27 6.92 2.60
CA TRP A 54 -4.08 7.81 3.43
C TRP A 54 -5.53 7.37 3.37
N ILE A 55 -6.01 6.83 4.48
CA ILE A 55 -7.40 6.40 4.63
C ILE A 55 -8.02 7.22 5.75
N SER A 56 -9.14 7.87 5.49
CA SER A 56 -9.79 8.73 6.48
C SER A 56 -11.30 8.80 6.29
N ASP A 57 -11.96 9.38 7.29
CA ASP A 57 -13.40 9.66 7.32
C ASP A 57 -13.80 10.99 6.65
N PHE A 58 -12.84 11.74 6.10
CA PHE A 58 -13.13 13.05 5.51
C PHE A 58 -14.01 12.92 4.25
N ALA A 59 -15.21 13.47 4.29
CA ALA A 59 -16.20 13.43 3.21
C ALA A 59 -16.57 14.84 2.68
N GLY A 60 -15.63 15.75 2.65
CA GLY A 60 -15.80 17.13 2.19
C GLY A 60 -16.30 18.08 3.29
N GLU A 61 -15.92 19.34 3.18
CA GLU A 61 -16.24 20.43 4.11
C GLU A 61 -16.12 20.01 5.59
N ASN A 62 -17.26 19.92 6.30
CA ASN A 62 -17.32 19.51 7.70
C ASN A 62 -17.90 18.09 7.88
N ARG A 63 -18.06 17.33 6.82
CA ARG A 63 -18.61 15.98 6.88
C ARG A 63 -17.54 14.97 7.26
N ARG A 64 -17.91 14.04 8.11
CA ARG A 64 -17.13 12.88 8.49
C ARG A 64 -17.99 11.64 8.29
N VAL A 65 -17.57 10.75 7.43
CA VAL A 65 -18.26 9.50 7.12
C VAL A 65 -17.22 8.41 6.95
N THR A 66 -17.31 7.37 7.71
CA THR A 66 -16.37 6.24 7.68
C THR A 66 -16.30 5.62 6.28
N SER A 67 -15.10 5.32 5.83
CA SER A 67 -14.85 4.50 4.63
C SER A 67 -14.89 3.02 4.99
N ASN A 68 -15.52 2.19 4.15
CA ASN A 68 -15.75 0.79 4.46
C ASN A 68 -15.36 -0.15 3.32
N ASN A 69 -14.91 -1.36 3.69
CA ASN A 69 -14.67 -2.47 2.76
C ASN A 69 -13.73 -2.12 1.60
N ASN A 70 -12.71 -1.31 1.87
CA ASN A 70 -11.74 -0.91 0.86
C ASN A 70 -10.52 -1.85 0.86
N PHE A 71 -9.84 -1.93 -0.29
CA PHE A 71 -8.80 -2.92 -0.53
C PHE A 71 -7.54 -2.28 -1.10
N ILE A 72 -6.41 -2.50 -0.46
CA ILE A 72 -5.08 -2.07 -0.93
C ILE A 72 -4.20 -3.32 -0.97
N TYR A 73 -3.96 -3.88 -2.16
CA TYR A 73 -3.22 -5.13 -2.23
C TYR A 73 -2.34 -5.29 -3.46
N ASN A 74 -1.28 -6.06 -3.29
CA ASN A 74 -0.32 -6.35 -4.34
C ASN A 74 0.23 -5.08 -5.04
N ASN A 75 0.45 -4.00 -4.30
CA ASN A 75 1.14 -2.83 -4.81
C ASN A 75 2.63 -2.87 -4.43
N THR A 76 3.45 -2.18 -5.20
CA THR A 76 4.86 -1.95 -4.90
C THR A 76 5.11 -0.47 -4.77
N VAL A 77 5.61 -0.05 -3.61
CA VAL A 77 5.96 1.34 -3.31
C VAL A 77 7.45 1.42 -3.02
N PHE A 78 8.13 2.32 -3.72
CA PHE A 78 9.54 2.62 -3.50
C PHE A 78 9.71 4.10 -3.17
N ILE A 79 10.26 4.38 -1.99
CA ILE A 79 10.58 5.71 -1.49
C ILE A 79 12.11 5.86 -1.48
N PRO A 80 12.68 6.59 -2.45
CA PRO A 80 14.12 6.79 -2.55
C PRO A 80 14.66 7.80 -1.54
N SER A 81 15.97 7.81 -1.38
CA SER A 81 16.72 8.85 -0.67
C SER A 81 16.79 10.13 -1.51
N ILE A 82 15.68 10.81 -1.63
CA ILE A 82 15.57 12.11 -2.32
C ILE A 82 15.00 13.16 -1.38
N ASN A 83 15.11 14.42 -1.79
CA ASN A 83 14.53 15.52 -1.04
C ASN A 83 13.07 15.79 -1.45
N ASP A 84 12.32 16.31 -0.51
CA ASP A 84 10.99 16.87 -0.70
C ASP A 84 11.05 18.22 -1.46
N VAL A 85 9.92 18.89 -1.57
CA VAL A 85 9.81 20.18 -2.26
C VAL A 85 10.53 21.33 -1.55
N ASN A 86 10.87 21.17 -0.28
CA ASN A 86 11.59 22.15 0.52
C ASN A 86 13.09 21.81 0.64
N ASN A 87 13.57 20.88 -0.17
CA ASN A 87 14.94 20.38 -0.18
C ASN A 87 15.39 19.70 1.13
N ASN A 88 14.46 19.08 1.85
CA ASN A 88 14.74 18.26 3.02
C ASN A 88 14.59 16.75 2.68
N PRO A 89 15.23 15.83 3.42
CA PRO A 89 14.97 14.40 3.29
C PRO A 89 13.48 14.09 3.44
N MET A 90 12.96 13.16 2.64
CA MET A 90 11.56 12.71 2.72
C MET A 90 11.33 11.89 3.99
N ASN A 91 11.08 12.57 5.10
CA ASN A 91 10.88 11.98 6.43
C ASN A 91 9.48 12.21 7.03
N HIS A 92 8.56 12.70 6.21
CA HIS A 92 7.21 13.09 6.58
C HIS A 92 6.14 12.14 6.03
N LEU A 93 6.53 11.09 5.35
CA LEU A 93 5.59 10.15 4.75
C LEU A 93 4.97 9.25 5.81
N GLU A 94 3.70 8.93 5.60
CA GLU A 94 2.92 8.09 6.51
C GLU A 94 2.11 7.04 5.74
N ILE A 95 1.90 5.90 6.39
CA ILE A 95 0.73 5.09 6.19
C ILE A 95 -0.23 5.51 7.29
N PHE A 96 -1.25 6.26 6.92
CA PHE A 96 -2.14 6.93 7.85
C PHE A 96 -3.56 6.40 7.73
N PHE A 97 -4.07 5.83 8.82
CA PHE A 97 -5.45 5.35 8.91
C PHE A 97 -6.15 6.05 10.07
N ARG A 98 -7.26 6.70 9.75
CA ARG A 98 -8.10 7.37 10.73
C ARG A 98 -9.56 7.16 10.38
N GLU A 99 -10.35 6.66 11.33
CA GLU A 99 -11.79 6.46 11.16
C GLU A 99 -12.11 5.67 9.86
N ALA A 100 -11.27 4.68 9.56
CA ALA A 100 -11.45 3.76 8.46
C ALA A 100 -11.88 2.41 8.99
N ASP A 101 -12.87 1.79 8.41
CA ASP A 101 -13.40 0.50 8.86
C ASP A 101 -13.33 -0.54 7.75
N TYR A 102 -13.09 -1.80 8.13
CA TYR A 102 -12.98 -2.92 7.19
C TYR A 102 -12.08 -2.63 5.99
N THR A 103 -10.92 -1.99 6.22
CA THR A 103 -9.91 -1.79 5.17
C THR A 103 -8.90 -2.93 5.20
N TYR A 104 -8.67 -3.53 4.03
CA TYR A 104 -7.84 -4.72 3.86
C TYR A 104 -6.56 -4.36 3.12
N VAL A 105 -5.41 -4.50 3.78
CA VAL A 105 -4.09 -4.15 3.25
C VAL A 105 -3.26 -5.42 3.15
N TYR A 106 -3.16 -6.00 1.96
CA TYR A 106 -2.57 -7.33 1.76
C TYR A 106 -1.49 -7.33 0.69
N ASN A 107 -0.44 -8.11 0.90
CA ASN A 107 0.55 -8.40 -0.13
C ASN A 107 1.23 -7.16 -0.73
N ASN A 108 1.36 -6.06 -0.02
CA ASN A 108 2.05 -4.89 -0.55
C ASN A 108 3.55 -4.95 -0.21
N ILE A 109 4.39 -4.40 -1.08
CA ILE A 109 5.78 -4.08 -0.77
C ILE A 109 5.90 -2.58 -0.56
N VAL A 110 6.48 -2.18 0.57
CA VAL A 110 6.86 -0.80 0.86
C VAL A 110 8.34 -0.79 1.19
N TYR A 111 9.15 -0.26 0.27
CA TYR A 111 10.59 -0.11 0.40
C TYR A 111 10.93 1.37 0.67
N VAL A 112 11.60 1.64 1.77
CA VAL A 112 12.02 2.99 2.18
C VAL A 112 13.54 3.03 2.28
N SER A 113 14.18 3.87 1.47
CA SER A 113 15.64 4.03 1.47
C SER A 113 16.13 4.73 2.74
N ASP A 114 17.39 4.53 3.10
CA ASP A 114 18.01 4.90 4.39
C ASP A 114 17.81 6.37 4.81
N GLN A 115 17.78 7.30 3.87
CA GLN A 115 17.62 8.73 4.18
C GLN A 115 16.16 9.21 4.20
N ALA A 116 15.25 8.38 3.70
CA ALA A 116 13.82 8.63 3.81
C ALA A 116 13.29 8.00 5.10
N LYS A 117 12.09 8.41 5.52
CA LYS A 117 11.40 7.82 6.67
C LYS A 117 9.91 7.71 6.36
N LEU A 118 9.34 6.56 6.67
CA LEU A 118 7.91 6.33 6.67
C LEU A 118 7.45 6.02 8.08
N THR A 119 6.38 6.66 8.52
CA THR A 119 5.74 6.38 9.81
C THR A 119 4.45 5.59 9.58
N MET A 120 4.25 4.53 10.34
CA MET A 120 2.99 3.80 10.42
C MET A 120 2.13 4.44 11.52
N ASP A 121 1.13 5.24 11.16
CA ASP A 121 0.17 5.90 12.05
C ASP A 121 -1.21 5.28 11.81
N ILE A 122 -1.49 4.19 12.50
CA ILE A 122 -2.74 3.43 12.36
C ILE A 122 -3.60 3.68 13.59
N ARG A 123 -4.46 4.68 13.49
CA ARG A 123 -5.36 5.09 14.57
C ARG A 123 -6.61 4.22 14.56
N ASN A 124 -6.49 3.05 15.13
CA ASN A 124 -7.63 2.17 15.34
C ASN A 124 -8.19 2.46 16.74
N ASP A 125 -9.40 2.93 16.81
CA ASP A 125 -10.17 2.79 18.03
C ASP A 125 -10.76 1.36 18.13
N SER A 126 -11.42 1.05 19.22
CA SER A 126 -11.88 -0.32 19.52
C SER A 126 -12.96 -0.86 18.58
N GLU A 127 -13.46 -0.05 17.65
CA GLU A 127 -14.56 -0.40 16.76
C GLU A 127 -14.09 -0.59 15.29
N GLN A 128 -12.82 -0.33 14.98
CA GLN A 128 -12.31 -0.39 13.62
C GLN A 128 -11.64 -1.73 13.32
N PHE A 129 -12.11 -2.40 12.29
CA PHE A 129 -11.68 -3.74 11.87
C PHE A 129 -10.81 -3.68 10.60
N ASN A 130 -9.64 -3.06 10.69
CA ASN A 130 -8.69 -3.06 9.59
C ASN A 130 -7.80 -4.31 9.65
N SER A 131 -7.49 -4.88 8.51
CA SER A 131 -6.70 -6.10 8.41
C SER A 131 -5.47 -5.88 7.54
N PHE A 132 -4.31 -6.21 8.10
CA PHE A 132 -3.02 -6.16 7.41
C PHE A 132 -2.45 -7.58 7.37
N ARG A 133 -2.11 -8.10 6.18
CA ARG A 133 -1.56 -9.45 6.04
C ARG A 133 -0.54 -9.56 4.92
N ASN A 134 0.51 -10.30 5.18
CA ASN A 134 1.55 -10.63 4.21
C ASN A 134 2.11 -9.39 3.47
N ASN A 135 2.17 -8.24 4.15
CA ASN A 135 2.86 -7.09 3.61
C ASN A 135 4.37 -7.21 3.88
N MET A 136 5.16 -6.57 3.04
CA MET A 136 6.61 -6.51 3.20
C MET A 136 7.02 -5.06 3.39
N TYR A 137 7.62 -4.77 4.55
CA TYR A 137 8.13 -3.45 4.91
C TYR A 137 9.65 -3.53 5.05
N TYR A 138 10.37 -2.78 4.22
CA TYR A 138 11.83 -2.78 4.24
C TYR A 138 12.41 -1.37 4.32
N GLY A 139 13.51 -1.24 5.05
CA GLY A 139 14.22 0.02 5.26
C GLY A 139 13.69 0.83 6.44
N ASN A 140 13.70 2.15 6.35
CA ASN A 140 13.40 3.03 7.47
C ASN A 140 11.88 3.22 7.65
N VAL A 141 11.21 2.17 8.09
CA VAL A 141 9.80 2.17 8.48
C VAL A 141 9.69 2.20 10.00
N VAL A 142 8.98 3.16 10.53
CA VAL A 142 8.84 3.41 11.98
C VAL A 142 7.37 3.30 12.37
N ILE A 143 7.10 2.57 13.43
CA ILE A 143 5.76 2.48 14.03
C ILE A 143 5.59 3.67 14.99
N ASP A 144 4.49 4.43 14.85
CA ASP A 144 4.18 5.50 15.79
C ASP A 144 3.91 4.90 17.18
N SER A 145 4.61 5.40 18.18
CA SER A 145 4.48 4.91 19.56
C SER A 145 3.14 5.24 20.22
N ASN A 146 2.45 6.27 19.73
CA ASN A 146 1.13 6.66 20.22
C ASN A 146 0.01 5.82 19.59
N TYR A 147 0.27 5.27 18.41
CA TYR A 147 -0.67 4.47 17.63
C TYR A 147 0.03 3.18 17.16
N PRO A 148 0.27 2.23 18.08
CA PRO A 148 1.04 1.05 17.77
C PRO A 148 0.30 0.19 16.75
N TYR A 149 0.94 0.01 15.61
CA TYR A 149 0.49 -0.93 14.61
C TYR A 149 0.75 -2.37 15.07
N ASN A 150 -0.33 -3.10 15.31
CA ASN A 150 -0.26 -4.53 15.58
C ASN A 150 -0.19 -5.28 14.24
N HIS A 151 1.02 -5.43 13.73
CA HIS A 151 1.22 -6.16 12.48
C HIS A 151 0.83 -7.63 12.62
N ASP A 152 0.29 -8.18 11.55
CA ASP A 152 0.03 -9.61 11.47
C ASP A 152 1.39 -10.37 11.45
N PRO A 153 1.51 -11.52 12.13
CA PRO A 153 2.74 -12.32 12.10
C PRO A 153 3.19 -12.77 10.71
N SER A 154 2.32 -12.68 9.72
CA SER A 154 2.65 -12.97 8.31
C SER A 154 3.32 -11.80 7.58
N ASP A 155 3.35 -10.59 8.15
CA ASP A 155 4.06 -9.46 7.57
C ASP A 155 5.58 -9.68 7.65
N LEU A 156 6.28 -9.38 6.55
CA LEU A 156 7.73 -9.50 6.47
C LEU A 156 8.36 -8.14 6.80
N LEU A 157 8.82 -8.00 8.03
CA LEU A 157 9.49 -6.79 8.50
C LEU A 157 11.00 -6.88 8.25
N SER A 158 11.59 -5.76 7.83
CA SER A 158 13.05 -5.64 7.59
C SER A 158 13.64 -6.68 6.63
N THR A 159 12.82 -7.21 5.74
CA THR A 159 13.21 -8.21 4.74
C THR A 159 13.30 -7.57 3.37
N ASP A 160 14.48 -7.63 2.74
CA ASP A 160 14.72 -7.04 1.41
C ASP A 160 13.91 -7.78 0.34
N PRO A 161 13.04 -7.09 -0.43
CA PRO A 161 12.31 -7.69 -1.54
C PRO A 161 13.17 -8.11 -2.71
N GLN A 162 14.42 -7.70 -2.77
CA GLN A 162 15.39 -8.02 -3.83
C GLN A 162 14.89 -7.63 -5.23
N PHE A 163 14.65 -6.36 -5.44
CA PHE A 163 14.26 -5.81 -6.74
C PHE A 163 15.39 -5.96 -7.80
N SER A 164 15.00 -6.09 -9.06
CA SER A 164 15.92 -6.22 -10.19
C SER A 164 16.92 -5.08 -10.26
N ASN A 165 16.47 -3.84 -10.01
CA ASN A 165 17.30 -2.64 -9.99
C ASN A 165 16.74 -1.62 -9.00
N THR A 166 17.06 -1.78 -7.72
CA THR A 166 16.59 -0.88 -6.66
C THR A 166 17.03 0.56 -6.92
N GLY A 167 16.09 1.50 -6.89
CA GLY A 167 16.34 2.91 -7.18
C GLY A 167 16.19 3.30 -8.66
N GLY A 168 15.85 2.37 -9.52
CA GLY A 168 15.54 2.66 -10.92
C GLY A 168 14.23 3.46 -11.10
N ASN A 169 14.00 3.93 -12.32
CA ASN A 169 12.86 4.80 -12.64
C ASN A 169 11.79 4.13 -13.52
N SER A 170 11.96 2.86 -13.82
CA SER A 170 11.06 2.06 -14.64
C SER A 170 10.33 1.02 -13.81
N ALA A 171 9.11 0.68 -14.19
CA ALA A 171 8.40 -0.43 -13.57
C ALA A 171 9.19 -1.75 -13.59
N ASN A 172 9.95 -2.00 -14.66
CA ASN A 172 10.79 -3.21 -14.78
C ASN A 172 11.88 -3.31 -13.72
N ASP A 173 12.32 -2.20 -13.16
CA ASP A 173 13.32 -2.15 -12.09
C ASP A 173 12.80 -2.79 -10.78
N TYR A 174 11.49 -2.85 -10.62
CA TYR A 174 10.80 -3.38 -9.43
C TYR A 174 10.25 -4.80 -9.62
N LYS A 175 10.66 -5.51 -10.65
CA LYS A 175 10.52 -6.96 -10.71
C LYS A 175 11.41 -7.61 -9.64
N LEU A 176 10.96 -8.74 -9.14
CA LEU A 176 11.71 -9.50 -8.13
C LEU A 176 12.84 -10.31 -8.78
N LYS A 177 14.00 -10.35 -8.16
CA LYS A 177 15.08 -11.28 -8.55
C LYS A 177 14.76 -12.70 -8.12
N SER A 178 15.32 -13.68 -8.81
CA SER A 178 15.28 -15.07 -8.35
C SER A 178 15.80 -15.19 -6.92
N GLY A 179 15.05 -15.89 -6.08
CA GLY A 179 15.37 -16.03 -4.65
C GLY A 179 14.78 -14.94 -3.75
N SER A 180 14.03 -13.97 -4.29
CA SER A 180 13.31 -13.00 -3.48
C SER A 180 12.39 -13.67 -2.45
N PRO A 181 12.39 -13.23 -1.19
CA PRO A 181 11.49 -13.74 -0.17
C PRO A 181 10.01 -13.40 -0.43
N ALA A 182 9.73 -12.49 -1.37
CA ALA A 182 8.38 -12.13 -1.78
C ALA A 182 7.71 -13.18 -2.70
N PHE A 183 8.49 -14.12 -3.28
CA PHE A 183 7.92 -15.17 -4.13
C PHE A 183 7.04 -16.14 -3.32
N ASN A 184 5.82 -16.39 -3.82
CA ASN A 184 4.85 -17.33 -3.25
C ASN A 184 4.58 -17.11 -1.75
N SER A 185 4.76 -15.86 -1.27
CA SER A 185 4.62 -15.51 0.14
C SER A 185 3.37 -14.69 0.45
N GLY A 186 2.59 -14.34 -0.57
CA GLY A 186 1.38 -13.56 -0.42
C GLY A 186 0.20 -14.34 0.18
N PHE A 187 -0.77 -13.63 0.69
CA PHE A 187 -2.06 -14.14 1.12
C PHE A 187 -2.95 -14.41 -0.10
N ILE A 188 -3.66 -15.53 -0.11
CA ILE A 188 -4.62 -15.85 -1.17
C ILE A 188 -5.91 -15.09 -0.92
N ILE A 189 -6.23 -14.13 -1.80
CA ILE A 189 -7.47 -13.36 -1.76
C ILE A 189 -8.48 -14.05 -2.68
N ASN A 190 -9.25 -14.97 -2.17
CA ASN A 190 -10.12 -15.84 -2.96
C ASN A 190 -11.59 -15.77 -2.54
N GLY A 191 -12.15 -14.58 -2.43
CA GLY A 191 -13.57 -14.40 -2.16
C GLY A 191 -14.07 -15.03 -0.85
N SER A 192 -13.17 -15.32 0.09
CA SER A 192 -13.54 -15.71 1.44
C SER A 192 -14.21 -14.56 2.18
N THR A 193 -14.72 -14.82 3.35
CA THR A 193 -15.60 -13.97 4.15
C THR A 193 -15.18 -12.51 4.32
N ASP A 194 -13.90 -12.21 4.16
CA ASP A 194 -13.36 -10.87 4.42
C ASP A 194 -13.40 -9.95 3.19
N VAL A 195 -13.51 -10.53 1.99
CA VAL A 195 -13.43 -9.80 0.72
C VAL A 195 -14.55 -10.27 -0.20
N LYS A 196 -15.77 -10.18 0.27
CA LYS A 196 -16.96 -10.71 -0.38
C LYS A 196 -17.02 -10.41 -1.88
N ASN A 197 -16.85 -11.44 -2.69
CA ASN A 197 -17.22 -11.49 -4.12
C ASN A 197 -16.61 -10.41 -5.03
N TYR A 198 -15.95 -9.40 -4.50
CA TYR A 198 -15.49 -8.25 -5.25
C TYR A 198 -14.06 -8.42 -5.79
N ILE A 199 -13.20 -9.05 -5.00
CA ILE A 199 -11.85 -9.40 -5.41
C ILE A 199 -11.75 -10.91 -5.53
N GLN A 200 -12.02 -11.40 -6.72
CA GLN A 200 -11.78 -12.79 -7.06
C GLN A 200 -10.42 -12.95 -7.75
N ASN A 201 -9.83 -14.13 -7.62
CA ASN A 201 -8.65 -14.53 -8.36
C ASN A 201 -7.39 -13.69 -8.08
N ASN A 202 -7.21 -13.21 -6.84
CA ASN A 202 -6.07 -12.33 -6.51
C ASN A 202 -5.85 -11.21 -7.55
N GLY A 203 -6.87 -10.83 -8.33
CA GLY A 203 -6.79 -9.85 -9.38
C GLY A 203 -6.67 -10.41 -10.81
N GLY A 204 -6.41 -11.71 -10.98
CA GLY A 204 -6.32 -12.41 -12.27
C GLY A 204 -5.03 -12.16 -13.05
N ARG A 205 -4.48 -10.94 -13.01
CA ARG A 205 -3.19 -10.55 -13.62
C ARG A 205 -2.45 -9.57 -12.72
N ASP A 206 -1.13 -9.58 -12.84
CA ASP A 206 -0.26 -8.59 -12.20
C ASP A 206 -0.06 -7.35 -13.09
N TYR A 207 0.76 -6.39 -12.61
CA TYR A 207 1.12 -5.19 -13.38
C TYR A 207 1.76 -5.52 -14.74
N PHE A 208 2.52 -6.59 -14.84
CA PHE A 208 3.27 -7.00 -16.03
C PHE A 208 2.50 -7.94 -16.96
N GLY A 209 1.24 -8.25 -16.63
CA GLY A 209 0.38 -9.14 -17.41
C GLY A 209 0.54 -10.63 -17.10
N ASN A 210 1.36 -11.00 -16.11
CA ASN A 210 1.46 -12.40 -15.68
C ASN A 210 0.16 -12.84 -15.01
N THR A 211 -0.22 -14.09 -15.20
CA THR A 211 -1.40 -14.66 -14.56
C THR A 211 -1.19 -14.79 -13.05
N VAL A 212 -2.18 -14.39 -12.27
CA VAL A 212 -2.24 -14.59 -10.82
C VAL A 212 -3.31 -15.63 -10.54
N SER A 213 -2.90 -16.77 -9.99
CA SER A 213 -3.82 -17.88 -9.66
C SER A 213 -4.71 -17.53 -8.47
N SER A 214 -5.94 -18.01 -8.51
CA SER A 214 -6.85 -17.98 -7.34
C SER A 214 -6.49 -19.00 -6.28
N ASP A 215 -5.74 -20.04 -6.62
CA ASP A 215 -5.59 -21.25 -5.81
C ASP A 215 -4.18 -21.41 -5.21
N THR A 216 -3.25 -20.58 -5.62
CA THR A 216 -1.89 -20.59 -5.12
C THR A 216 -1.52 -19.23 -4.51
N LYS A 217 -0.60 -19.25 -3.57
CA LYS A 217 -0.08 -18.02 -2.97
C LYS A 217 0.53 -17.13 -4.07
N PRO A 218 0.07 -15.89 -4.23
CA PRO A 218 0.72 -14.95 -5.12
C PRO A 218 2.07 -14.51 -4.57
N ASN A 219 2.85 -13.81 -5.38
CA ASN A 219 3.97 -13.05 -4.86
C ASN A 219 3.45 -11.84 -4.07
N ILE A 220 4.25 -11.33 -3.15
CA ILE A 220 4.01 -10.02 -2.54
C ILE A 220 4.44 -8.94 -3.54
N GLY A 221 3.67 -7.84 -3.64
CA GLY A 221 3.94 -6.74 -4.57
C GLY A 221 3.28 -6.86 -5.93
N ALA A 222 3.65 -5.96 -6.83
CA ALA A 222 3.01 -5.78 -8.14
C ALA A 222 3.51 -6.76 -9.23
N TYR A 223 4.49 -7.61 -8.94
CA TYR A 223 5.08 -8.58 -9.86
C TYR A 223 4.78 -10.02 -9.43
N ASN A 224 4.12 -10.79 -10.28
CA ASN A 224 3.79 -12.20 -10.05
C ASN A 224 4.42 -13.13 -11.12
N GLY A 225 5.44 -12.68 -11.81
CA GLY A 225 6.25 -13.55 -12.69
C GLY A 225 7.19 -14.45 -11.90
N ASN A 226 7.79 -15.41 -12.58
CA ASN A 226 8.80 -16.35 -12.05
C ASN A 226 10.20 -15.78 -12.22
#